data_c6edfc3037f6d23e1cdf403236177fb6
#
_entry.id   c6edfc3037f6d23e1cdf403236177fb6
#
_cell.length_a   1.000
_cell.length_b   1.000
_cell.length_c   1.000
_cell.angle_alpha   90.00
_cell.angle_beta   90.00
_cell.angle_gamma   90.00
#
_symmetry.space_group_name_H-M   'P 1'
#
loop_
_entity.id
_entity.type
_entity.pdbx_description
1 polymer ?
#
loop_
_entity_poly.entity_id
_entity_poly.type
_entity_poly.pdbx_seq_one_letter_code
_entity_poly.pdbx_strand_id
1 'polypeptide(L)'
;MAPAINPPADGIGLDGLMRGWGNIERATLNGSDREARWNMMSASMQGALAFQKGLGCVHSLSHSLGGVNPRLHHGTLNALFLPAVLRFNASAESIQKENRLQRMAHAMGIGSCDALGTEIAEAIRDMNARLGLPAGLAALGVAPDMYERVIDGAMADHCHKTNPRIATRDDYREMLAASA
;
A
#
# COMPACT_ATOMS: atom_id res chain seq x y z
N MET A 1 8.14 -3.10 0.78
CA MET A 1 8.07 -4.45 1.39
C MET A 1 8.56 -5.59 0.49
N ALA A 2 8.90 -5.36 -0.79
CA ALA A 2 9.39 -6.41 -1.69
C ALA A 2 10.57 -7.21 -1.09
N PRO A 3 10.70 -8.53 -1.38
CA PRO A 3 11.64 -9.42 -0.67
C PRO A 3 13.12 -9.13 -0.99
N ALA A 4 13.40 -8.54 -2.15
CA ALA A 4 14.76 -8.26 -2.58
C ALA A 4 15.51 -7.36 -1.59
N ILE A 5 16.76 -7.71 -1.29
CA ILE A 5 17.65 -6.90 -0.49
C ILE A 5 18.29 -5.85 -1.41
N ASN A 6 18.00 -4.59 -1.17
CA ASN A 6 18.58 -3.45 -1.90
C ASN A 6 18.65 -2.25 -0.95
N PRO A 7 19.74 -2.14 -0.14
CA PRO A 7 19.87 -1.10 0.87
C PRO A 7 19.70 0.34 0.34
N PRO A 8 20.23 0.72 -0.84
CA PRO A 8 19.96 2.04 -1.41
C PRO A 8 18.46 2.29 -1.65
N ALA A 9 17.76 1.34 -2.29
CA ALA A 9 16.30 1.46 -2.53
C ALA A 9 15.50 1.45 -1.23
N ASP A 10 15.92 0.70 -0.22
CA ASP A 10 15.27 0.70 1.10
C ASP A 10 15.42 2.05 1.80
N GLY A 11 16.60 2.65 1.77
CA GLY A 11 16.85 3.97 2.33
C GLY A 11 16.02 5.06 1.64
N ILE A 12 16.04 5.06 0.30
CA ILE A 12 15.24 5.99 -0.52
C ILE A 12 13.75 5.81 -0.23
N GLY A 13 13.25 4.57 -0.18
CA GLY A 13 11.83 4.29 0.08
C GLY A 13 11.38 4.70 1.48
N LEU A 14 12.22 4.56 2.50
CA LEU A 14 11.89 4.98 3.87
C LEU A 14 11.90 6.51 4.02
N ASP A 15 12.84 7.23 3.39
CA ASP A 15 12.82 8.70 3.35
C ASP A 15 11.56 9.18 2.60
N GLY A 16 11.21 8.54 1.48
CA GLY A 16 9.98 8.82 0.76
C GLY A 16 8.71 8.60 1.59
N LEU A 17 8.66 7.51 2.36
CA LEU A 17 7.56 7.23 3.28
C LEU A 17 7.44 8.32 4.36
N MET A 18 8.55 8.69 5.00
CA MET A 18 8.57 9.74 6.02
C MET A 18 8.06 11.08 5.46
N ARG A 19 8.55 11.50 4.29
CA ARG A 19 8.13 12.73 3.63
C ARG A 19 6.66 12.71 3.25
N GLY A 20 6.21 11.64 2.59
CA GLY A 20 4.82 11.48 2.15
C GLY A 20 3.87 11.47 3.34
N TRP A 21 4.17 10.65 4.35
CA TRP A 21 3.36 10.53 5.55
C TRP A 21 3.21 11.84 6.31
N GLY A 22 4.30 12.57 6.51
CA GLY A 22 4.28 13.83 7.26
C GLY A 22 3.68 15.04 6.52
N ASN A 23 3.42 14.92 5.21
CA ASN A 23 3.02 16.08 4.41
C ASN A 23 1.75 15.91 3.58
N ILE A 24 1.22 14.69 3.44
CA ILE A 24 0.08 14.42 2.56
C ILE A 24 -1.19 15.18 2.98
N GLU A 25 -1.51 15.25 4.26
CA GLU A 25 -2.66 16.00 4.76
C GLU A 25 -2.51 17.51 4.50
N ARG A 26 -1.34 18.07 4.81
CA ARG A 26 -1.04 19.49 4.54
C ARG A 26 -1.18 19.80 3.06
N ALA A 27 -0.61 18.98 2.20
CA ALA A 27 -0.65 19.18 0.75
C ALA A 27 -2.07 19.06 0.18
N THR A 28 -2.91 18.19 0.78
CA THR A 28 -4.30 17.99 0.38
C THR A 28 -5.18 19.15 0.85
N LEU A 29 -5.01 19.60 2.09
CA LEU A 29 -5.80 20.68 2.68
C LEU A 29 -5.44 22.05 2.10
N ASN A 30 -4.16 22.27 1.75
CA ASN A 30 -3.68 23.52 1.19
C ASN A 30 -2.74 23.29 0.00
N GLY A 31 -3.32 23.31 -1.20
CA GLY A 31 -2.57 23.17 -2.45
C GLY A 31 -1.52 24.27 -2.71
N SER A 32 -1.52 25.35 -1.93
CA SER A 32 -0.52 26.43 -1.99
C SER A 32 0.64 26.25 -1.00
N ASP A 33 0.60 25.22 -0.12
CA ASP A 33 1.70 24.89 0.78
C ASP A 33 2.88 24.30 -0.02
N ARG A 34 3.80 25.18 -0.39
CA ARG A 34 4.93 24.82 -1.26
C ARG A 34 5.85 23.79 -0.63
N GLU A 35 6.04 23.85 0.68
CA GLU A 35 6.89 22.90 1.41
C GLU A 35 6.25 21.50 1.41
N ALA A 36 4.96 21.40 1.75
CA ALA A 36 4.25 20.12 1.73
C ALA A 36 4.23 19.53 0.30
N ARG A 37 3.95 20.33 -0.72
CA ARG A 37 3.98 19.90 -2.12
C ARG A 37 5.37 19.43 -2.56
N TRP A 38 6.41 20.16 -2.18
CA TRP A 38 7.80 19.74 -2.44
C TRP A 38 8.09 18.35 -1.85
N ASN A 39 7.71 18.14 -0.56
CA ASN A 39 7.91 16.85 0.09
C ASN A 39 7.09 15.73 -0.58
N MET A 40 5.85 16.01 -1.01
CA MET A 40 5.03 15.03 -1.75
C MET A 40 5.63 14.67 -3.11
N MET A 41 6.14 15.63 -3.86
CA MET A 41 6.83 15.36 -5.14
C MET A 41 8.10 14.53 -4.93
N SER A 42 8.89 14.87 -3.90
CA SER A 42 10.08 14.11 -3.51
C SER A 42 9.71 12.67 -3.10
N ALA A 43 8.67 12.50 -2.28
CA ALA A 43 8.18 11.18 -1.87
C ALA A 43 7.72 10.33 -3.07
N SER A 44 7.01 10.94 -4.02
CA SER A 44 6.56 10.26 -5.25
C SER A 44 7.74 9.78 -6.09
N MET A 45 8.74 10.64 -6.32
CA MET A 45 9.96 10.28 -7.05
C MET A 45 10.73 9.15 -6.34
N GLN A 46 10.89 9.23 -5.03
CA GLN A 46 11.59 8.23 -4.23
C GLN A 46 10.84 6.89 -4.24
N GLY A 47 9.52 6.91 -4.18
CA GLY A 47 8.69 5.72 -4.35
C GLY A 47 8.94 5.05 -5.71
N ALA A 48 8.96 5.83 -6.78
CA ALA A 48 9.26 5.34 -8.13
C ALA A 48 10.67 4.74 -8.24
N LEU A 49 11.68 5.36 -7.63
CA LEU A 49 13.04 4.81 -7.57
C LEU A 49 13.10 3.48 -6.80
N ALA A 50 12.27 3.32 -5.77
CA ALA A 50 12.20 2.08 -4.99
C ALA A 50 11.44 0.95 -5.73
N PHE A 51 10.68 1.23 -6.79
CA PHE A 51 9.88 0.26 -7.57
C PHE A 51 10.72 -0.86 -8.20
N GLN A 52 11.99 -0.64 -8.44
CA GLN A 52 12.91 -1.67 -8.94
C GLN A 52 12.95 -2.93 -8.06
N LYS A 53 12.52 -2.85 -6.81
CA LYS A 53 12.39 -4.01 -5.90
C LYS A 53 11.13 -4.83 -6.17
N GLY A 54 10.17 -4.32 -6.94
CA GLY A 54 8.86 -4.90 -7.18
C GLY A 54 7.76 -4.26 -6.33
N LEU A 55 6.51 -4.41 -6.79
CA LEU A 55 5.34 -3.71 -6.22
C LEU A 55 4.48 -4.60 -5.31
N GLY A 56 4.14 -5.82 -5.71
CA GLY A 56 3.39 -6.79 -4.88
C GLY A 56 1.87 -6.67 -4.97
N CYS A 57 1.18 -7.31 -4.00
CA CYS A 57 -0.27 -7.56 -4.04
C CYS A 57 -1.13 -6.30 -4.08
N VAL A 58 -0.70 -5.17 -3.51
CA VAL A 58 -1.43 -3.90 -3.62
C VAL A 58 -1.66 -3.55 -5.08
N HIS A 59 -0.59 -3.59 -5.88
CA HIS A 59 -0.66 -3.26 -7.31
C HIS A 59 -1.33 -4.37 -8.12
N SER A 60 -1.10 -5.65 -7.80
CA SER A 60 -1.81 -6.75 -8.47
C SER A 60 -3.33 -6.60 -8.34
N LEU A 61 -3.83 -6.30 -7.15
CA LEU A 61 -5.26 -6.06 -6.91
C LEU A 61 -5.75 -4.80 -7.62
N SER A 62 -5.03 -3.68 -7.50
CA SER A 62 -5.47 -2.41 -8.08
C SER A 62 -5.41 -2.40 -9.61
N HIS A 63 -4.41 -3.04 -10.23
CA HIS A 63 -4.35 -3.21 -11.68
C HIS A 63 -5.51 -4.04 -12.19
N SER A 64 -5.75 -5.19 -11.53
CA SER A 64 -6.84 -6.08 -11.93
C SER A 64 -8.20 -5.40 -11.78
N LEU A 65 -8.47 -4.78 -10.63
CA LEU A 65 -9.74 -4.11 -10.40
C LEU A 65 -9.92 -2.89 -11.32
N GLY A 66 -8.86 -2.13 -11.59
CA GLY A 66 -8.86 -1.04 -12.58
C GLY A 66 -9.12 -1.55 -14.00
N GLY A 67 -8.66 -2.75 -14.35
CA GLY A 67 -8.99 -3.43 -15.61
C GLY A 67 -10.45 -3.89 -15.69
N VAL A 68 -11.03 -4.32 -14.55
CA VAL A 68 -12.45 -4.70 -14.45
C VAL A 68 -13.36 -3.47 -14.51
N ASN A 69 -12.97 -2.38 -13.86
CA ASN A 69 -13.71 -1.11 -13.88
C ASN A 69 -12.74 0.09 -14.07
N PRO A 70 -12.51 0.53 -15.32
CA PRO A 70 -11.58 1.60 -15.64
C PRO A 70 -11.93 2.98 -15.09
N ARG A 71 -13.11 3.16 -14.50
CA ARG A 71 -13.51 4.41 -13.84
C ARG A 71 -12.94 4.55 -12.43
N LEU A 72 -12.40 3.48 -11.86
CA LEU A 72 -11.82 3.48 -10.52
C LEU A 72 -10.42 4.08 -10.55
N HIS A 73 -10.16 5.02 -9.64
CA HIS A 73 -8.88 5.70 -9.57
C HIS A 73 -7.81 4.81 -8.92
N HIS A 74 -6.72 4.54 -9.65
CA HIS A 74 -5.65 3.63 -9.22
C HIS A 74 -5.06 3.96 -7.83
N GLY A 75 -4.78 5.24 -7.57
CA GLY A 75 -4.25 5.67 -6.26
C GLY A 75 -5.22 5.40 -5.10
N THR A 76 -6.53 5.60 -5.32
CA THR A 76 -7.57 5.26 -4.34
C THR A 76 -7.60 3.76 -4.06
N LEU A 77 -7.54 2.94 -5.10
CA LEU A 77 -7.49 1.48 -4.93
C LEU A 77 -6.26 1.04 -4.15
N ASN A 78 -5.08 1.60 -4.47
CA ASN A 78 -3.86 1.31 -3.71
C ASN A 78 -4.02 1.66 -2.23
N ALA A 79 -4.59 2.82 -1.91
CA ALA A 79 -4.81 3.26 -0.54
C ALA A 79 -5.76 2.32 0.24
N LEU A 80 -6.81 1.82 -0.42
CA LEU A 80 -7.79 0.90 0.19
C LEU A 80 -7.21 -0.51 0.41
N PHE A 81 -6.41 -1.03 -0.53
CA PHE A 81 -5.81 -2.36 -0.39
C PHE A 81 -4.62 -2.39 0.58
N LEU A 82 -3.93 -1.26 0.75
CA LEU A 82 -2.66 -1.21 1.49
C LEU A 82 -2.75 -1.77 2.92
N PRO A 83 -3.75 -1.47 3.76
CA PRO A 83 -3.85 -2.02 5.12
C PRO A 83 -3.98 -3.54 5.15
N ALA A 84 -4.83 -4.12 4.30
CA ALA A 84 -5.05 -5.57 4.24
C ALA A 84 -3.79 -6.30 3.75
N VAL A 85 -3.17 -5.80 2.68
CA VAL A 85 -1.95 -6.39 2.11
C VAL A 85 -0.76 -6.25 3.07
N LEU A 86 -0.66 -5.16 3.82
CA LEU A 86 0.38 -4.98 4.83
C LEU A 86 0.28 -6.07 5.90
N ARG A 87 -0.90 -6.32 6.44
CA ARG A 87 -1.14 -7.39 7.42
C ARG A 87 -0.87 -8.78 6.84
N PHE A 88 -1.30 -9.05 5.60
CA PHE A 88 -0.99 -10.29 4.89
C PHE A 88 0.51 -10.54 4.78
N ASN A 89 1.28 -9.50 4.45
CA ASN A 89 2.72 -9.58 4.28
C ASN A 89 3.50 -9.64 5.60
N ALA A 90 2.89 -9.28 6.71
CA ALA A 90 3.57 -9.13 8.01
C ALA A 90 4.33 -10.39 8.44
N SER A 91 3.77 -11.59 8.18
CA SER A 91 4.37 -12.88 8.53
C SER A 91 5.49 -13.35 7.57
N ALA A 92 5.76 -12.62 6.49
CA ALA A 92 6.79 -13.03 5.56
C ALA A 92 8.18 -12.98 6.20
N GLU A 93 9.00 -14.00 5.95
CA GLU A 93 10.35 -14.12 6.52
C GLU A 93 11.20 -12.86 6.26
N SER A 94 11.17 -12.34 5.03
CA SER A 94 11.90 -11.13 4.66
C SER A 94 11.45 -9.86 5.37
N ILE A 95 10.19 -9.83 5.85
CA ILE A 95 9.64 -8.73 6.64
C ILE A 95 10.13 -8.83 8.08
N GLN A 96 10.02 -10.01 8.68
CA GLN A 96 10.38 -10.27 10.07
C GLN A 96 11.89 -10.16 10.30
N LYS A 97 12.68 -10.84 9.48
CA LYS A 97 14.15 -10.91 9.58
C LYS A 97 14.82 -9.54 9.50
N GLU A 98 14.26 -8.62 8.73
CA GLU A 98 14.82 -7.28 8.52
C GLU A 98 14.13 -6.18 9.35
N ASN A 99 13.24 -6.56 10.27
CA ASN A 99 12.45 -5.64 11.08
C ASN A 99 11.75 -4.54 10.24
N ARG A 100 11.25 -4.91 9.04
CA ARG A 100 10.76 -3.93 8.07
C ARG A 100 9.55 -3.17 8.58
N LEU A 101 8.64 -3.82 9.33
CA LEU A 101 7.49 -3.15 9.94
C LEU A 101 7.93 -2.08 10.93
N GLN A 102 8.87 -2.41 11.83
CA GLN A 102 9.38 -1.42 12.79
C GLN A 102 10.09 -0.24 12.10
N ARG A 103 10.84 -0.50 11.02
CA ARG A 103 11.46 0.57 10.21
C ARG A 103 10.42 1.46 9.54
N MET A 104 9.33 0.88 9.04
CA MET A 104 8.21 1.64 8.47
C MET A 104 7.50 2.46 9.55
N ALA A 105 7.17 1.85 10.69
CA ALA A 105 6.55 2.54 11.83
C ALA A 105 7.39 3.75 12.27
N HIS A 106 8.70 3.57 12.40
CA HIS A 106 9.61 4.67 12.72
C HIS A 106 9.58 5.80 11.67
N ALA A 107 9.61 5.46 10.37
CA ALA A 107 9.52 6.45 9.28
C ALA A 107 8.17 7.19 9.28
N MET A 108 7.10 6.57 9.77
CA MET A 108 5.78 7.18 9.92
C MET A 108 5.60 7.93 11.25
N GLY A 109 6.62 7.95 12.13
CA GLY A 109 6.51 8.56 13.46
C GLY A 109 5.67 7.75 14.45
N ILE A 110 5.40 6.48 14.15
CA ILE A 110 4.74 5.53 15.05
C ILE A 110 5.83 4.93 15.96
N GLY A 111 5.65 5.02 17.27
CA GLY A 111 6.69 4.63 18.24
C GLY A 111 7.07 3.14 18.18
N SER A 112 6.07 2.28 18.00
CA SER A 112 6.26 0.83 17.87
C SER A 112 5.12 0.21 17.06
N CYS A 113 5.34 -0.97 16.52
CA CYS A 113 4.29 -1.78 15.93
C CYS A 113 4.45 -3.24 16.34
N ASP A 114 3.33 -3.97 16.37
CA ASP A 114 3.33 -5.41 16.61
C ASP A 114 3.90 -6.18 15.40
N ALA A 115 4.08 -7.48 15.57
CA ALA A 115 4.59 -8.36 14.51
C ALA A 115 3.62 -8.51 13.32
N LEU A 116 2.37 -8.08 13.48
CA LEU A 116 1.32 -8.13 12.46
C LEU A 116 1.14 -6.79 11.73
N GLY A 117 1.84 -5.73 12.17
CA GLY A 117 1.75 -4.39 11.59
C GLY A 117 0.39 -3.73 11.82
N THR A 118 -0.28 -4.06 12.93
CA THR A 118 -1.63 -3.58 13.24
C THR A 118 -1.66 -2.07 13.33
N GLU A 119 -0.75 -1.46 14.08
CA GLU A 119 -0.69 -0.02 14.30
C GLU A 119 -0.43 0.74 12.99
N ILE A 120 0.40 0.19 12.09
CA ILE A 120 0.64 0.79 10.78
C ILE A 120 -0.62 0.71 9.92
N ALA A 121 -1.30 -0.44 9.90
CA ALA A 121 -2.50 -0.64 9.10
C ALA A 121 -3.65 0.26 9.58
N GLU A 122 -3.81 0.43 10.89
CA GLU A 122 -4.80 1.34 11.49
C GLU A 122 -4.45 2.80 11.18
N ALA A 123 -3.20 3.22 11.36
CA ALA A 123 -2.77 4.57 11.02
C ALA A 123 -3.03 4.92 9.54
N ILE A 124 -2.87 3.94 8.62
CA ILE A 124 -3.19 4.13 7.20
C ILE A 124 -4.70 4.28 7.01
N ARG A 125 -5.54 3.47 7.66
CA ARG A 125 -7.01 3.63 7.58
C ARG A 125 -7.45 4.99 8.09
N ASP A 126 -6.93 5.41 9.22
CA ASP A 126 -7.23 6.72 9.81
C ASP A 126 -6.80 7.86 8.89
N MET A 127 -5.62 7.76 8.27
CA MET A 127 -5.15 8.73 7.29
C MET A 127 -6.10 8.77 6.08
N ASN A 128 -6.49 7.62 5.53
CA ASN A 128 -7.44 7.54 4.43
C ASN A 128 -8.77 8.24 4.77
N ALA A 129 -9.29 8.02 5.97
CA ALA A 129 -10.51 8.66 6.43
C ALA A 129 -10.35 10.19 6.54
N ARG A 130 -9.25 10.67 7.12
CA ARG A 130 -8.96 12.12 7.21
C ARG A 130 -8.77 12.78 5.84
N LEU A 131 -8.27 12.05 4.86
CA LEU A 131 -8.15 12.50 3.46
C LEU A 131 -9.46 12.44 2.69
N GLY A 132 -10.56 11.95 3.28
CA GLY A 132 -11.86 11.81 2.64
C GLY A 132 -11.91 10.72 1.57
N LEU A 133 -11.04 9.71 1.64
CA LEU A 133 -11.10 8.56 0.75
C LEU A 133 -12.32 7.69 1.10
N PRO A 134 -12.84 6.90 0.13
CA PRO A 134 -13.95 5.97 0.39
C PRO A 134 -13.64 5.02 1.56
N ALA A 135 -14.66 4.67 2.33
CA ALA A 135 -14.49 3.79 3.50
C ALA A 135 -14.07 2.36 3.14
N GLY A 136 -14.30 1.94 1.89
CA GLY A 136 -13.91 0.63 1.38
C GLY A 136 -14.36 0.44 -0.07
N LEU A 137 -14.17 -0.75 -0.60
CA LEU A 137 -14.50 -1.13 -1.98
C LEU A 137 -16.02 -1.05 -2.24
N ALA A 138 -16.85 -1.36 -1.25
CA ALA A 138 -18.30 -1.28 -1.37
C ALA A 138 -18.78 0.15 -1.68
N ALA A 139 -18.14 1.16 -1.08
CA ALA A 139 -18.44 2.57 -1.37
C ALA A 139 -18.08 2.98 -2.82
N LEU A 140 -17.29 2.18 -3.51
CA LEU A 140 -16.93 2.34 -4.93
C LEU A 140 -17.82 1.49 -5.86
N GLY A 141 -18.83 0.79 -5.32
CA GLY A 141 -19.72 -0.11 -6.07
C GLY A 141 -19.05 -1.43 -6.47
N VAL A 142 -17.97 -1.82 -5.79
CA VAL A 142 -17.31 -3.12 -6.01
C VAL A 142 -18.00 -4.15 -5.13
N ALA A 143 -18.73 -5.07 -5.76
CA ALA A 143 -19.47 -6.11 -5.09
C ALA A 143 -18.73 -7.47 -5.12
N PRO A 144 -19.06 -8.41 -4.20
CA PRO A 144 -18.38 -9.71 -4.11
C PRO A 144 -18.43 -10.57 -5.38
N ASP A 145 -19.43 -10.40 -6.24
CA ASP A 145 -19.55 -11.08 -7.53
C ASP A 145 -18.43 -10.71 -8.52
N MET A 146 -17.77 -9.56 -8.32
CA MET A 146 -16.62 -9.15 -9.09
C MET A 146 -15.31 -9.81 -8.64
N TYR A 147 -15.26 -10.37 -7.44
CA TYR A 147 -14.01 -10.79 -6.78
C TYR A 147 -13.26 -11.87 -7.58
N GLU A 148 -13.94 -12.87 -8.09
CA GLU A 148 -13.25 -13.95 -8.84
C GLU A 148 -12.53 -13.41 -10.08
N ARG A 149 -13.15 -12.48 -10.80
CA ARG A 149 -12.53 -11.84 -11.96
C ARG A 149 -11.32 -10.98 -11.56
N VAL A 150 -11.41 -10.28 -10.43
CA VAL A 150 -10.29 -9.48 -9.88
C VAL A 150 -9.15 -10.41 -9.45
N ILE A 151 -9.46 -11.53 -8.81
CA ILE A 151 -8.47 -12.53 -8.37
C ILE A 151 -7.74 -13.14 -9.58
N ASP A 152 -8.46 -13.50 -10.65
CA ASP A 152 -7.84 -14.02 -11.87
C ASP A 152 -6.81 -13.04 -12.44
N GLY A 153 -7.18 -11.77 -12.56
CA GLY A 153 -6.28 -10.74 -13.05
C GLY A 153 -5.09 -10.48 -12.10
N ALA A 154 -5.33 -10.47 -10.79
CA ALA A 154 -4.27 -10.27 -9.79
C ALA A 154 -3.25 -11.40 -9.77
N MET A 155 -3.69 -12.66 -9.95
CA MET A 155 -2.82 -13.83 -10.06
C MET A 155 -1.96 -13.80 -11.33
N ALA A 156 -2.49 -13.25 -12.42
CA ALA A 156 -1.79 -13.11 -13.70
C ALA A 156 -0.86 -11.90 -13.76
N ASP A 157 -1.02 -10.91 -12.85
CA ASP A 157 -0.25 -9.67 -12.85
C ASP A 157 1.21 -9.92 -12.46
N HIS A 158 2.14 -9.22 -13.11
CA HIS A 158 3.57 -9.35 -12.84
C HIS A 158 3.96 -8.96 -11.42
N CYS A 159 3.24 -8.05 -10.77
CA CYS A 159 3.51 -7.61 -9.40
C CYS A 159 3.24 -8.73 -8.38
N HIS A 160 2.37 -9.70 -8.69
CA HIS A 160 2.10 -10.86 -7.83
C HIS A 160 3.39 -11.58 -7.42
N LYS A 161 4.31 -11.79 -8.38
CA LYS A 161 5.55 -12.54 -8.18
C LYS A 161 6.60 -11.79 -7.34
N THR A 162 6.42 -10.49 -7.14
CA THR A 162 7.36 -9.65 -6.37
C THR A 162 6.84 -9.32 -4.96
N ASN A 163 5.73 -9.92 -4.55
CA ASN A 163 5.23 -9.77 -3.19
C ASN A 163 6.08 -10.58 -2.21
N PRO A 164 6.31 -10.10 -0.96
CA PRO A 164 7.11 -10.82 0.05
C PRO A 164 6.62 -12.22 0.37
N ARG A 165 5.32 -12.43 0.36
CA ARG A 165 4.62 -13.71 0.49
C ARG A 165 3.77 -13.90 -0.76
N ILE A 166 3.98 -15.00 -1.49
CA ILE A 166 3.17 -15.31 -2.66
C ILE A 166 1.74 -15.63 -2.21
N ALA A 167 0.79 -14.86 -2.73
CA ALA A 167 -0.61 -14.99 -2.36
C ALA A 167 -1.29 -16.14 -3.13
N THR A 168 -2.14 -16.89 -2.45
CA THR A 168 -3.08 -17.83 -3.07
C THR A 168 -4.36 -17.08 -3.50
N ARG A 169 -5.27 -17.77 -4.19
CA ARG A 169 -6.60 -17.21 -4.51
C ARG A 169 -7.38 -16.85 -3.26
N ASP A 170 -7.30 -17.69 -2.22
CA ASP A 170 -8.00 -17.46 -0.96
C ASP A 170 -7.41 -16.27 -0.21
N ASP A 171 -6.08 -16.11 -0.19
CA ASP A 171 -5.44 -14.93 0.36
C ASP A 171 -5.93 -13.63 -0.35
N TYR A 172 -6.07 -13.62 -1.67
CA TYR A 172 -6.62 -12.48 -2.40
C TYR A 172 -8.10 -12.23 -2.06
N ARG A 173 -8.89 -13.30 -1.89
CA ARG A 173 -10.31 -13.15 -1.47
C ARG A 173 -10.42 -12.52 -0.09
N GLU A 174 -9.55 -12.94 0.85
CA GLU A 174 -9.47 -12.35 2.19
C GLU A 174 -9.05 -10.87 2.14
N MET A 175 -8.05 -10.52 1.33
CA MET A 175 -7.63 -9.12 1.16
C MET A 175 -8.75 -8.25 0.56
N LEU A 176 -9.50 -8.75 -0.43
CA LEU A 176 -10.66 -8.07 -1.00
C LEU A 176 -11.76 -7.86 0.05
N ALA A 177 -12.11 -8.91 0.80
CA ALA A 177 -13.10 -8.84 1.86
C ALA A 177 -12.69 -7.86 3.00
N ALA A 178 -11.41 -7.84 3.36
CA ALA A 178 -10.87 -6.92 4.38
C ALA A 178 -10.77 -5.46 3.91
N SER A 179 -10.97 -5.22 2.61
CA SER A 179 -10.96 -3.89 1.99
C SER A 179 -12.36 -3.42 1.54
N ALA A 180 -13.42 -4.21 1.83
CA ALA A 180 -14.80 -3.97 1.41
C ALA A 180 -15.49 -2.78 2.11
#